data_a718409d2b45dcdaaa50efd0d759d9fe
#
_entry.id   a718409d2b45dcdaaa50efd0d759d9fe
#
_cell.length_a   1.000
_cell.length_b   1.000
_cell.length_c   1.000
_cell.angle_alpha   90.00
_cell.angle_beta   90.00
_cell.angle_gamma   90.00
#
_symmetry.space_group_name_H-M   'P 1'
#
loop_
_entity.id
_entity.type
_entity.pdbx_description
1 polymer ?
#
loop_
_entity_poly.entity_id
_entity_poly.type
_entity_poly.pdbx_seq_one_letter_code
_entity_poly.pdbx_strand_id
1 'polypeptide(L)'
;MESTKPKLPPEAIELYNEFIHGGMSRRAFMTRVQGLAITGVAGTAVIEALMPNYALGQQVSKTDDRLRTSYETVPSPKGNGSIKGYFVRPVSADSREKTSSRLPGIIVVHENRGLNPHIEDIARRLALLNFMTFAPDGLTSVGGFPGDDYKGGLLFAKVDRAKMTEDMIAAAAWLKARPDCTGKIGITGFCYGGGISNTLAARMGADISAAVPYYGAVPPADQIPNIKGAVLVHHGELDKNGAASWPGYDKALTAANVTHEGYIYPNAVHGFNCDATPERYNKAAADLAWQRTTGWFNKYLRA
;
A
#
# COMPACT_ATOMS: atom_id res chain seq x y z
N MET A 1 -27.73 -8.22 -8.63
CA MET A 1 -28.48 -7.38 -7.68
C MET A 1 -27.49 -6.34 -7.15
N GLU A 2 -27.60 -5.10 -7.63
CA GLU A 2 -26.85 -3.99 -7.03
C GLU A 2 -27.28 -3.84 -5.58
N SER A 3 -26.32 -3.87 -4.69
CA SER A 3 -26.56 -3.67 -3.25
C SER A 3 -27.11 -2.26 -3.06
N THR A 4 -28.36 -2.15 -2.66
CA THR A 4 -29.00 -0.89 -2.25
C THR A 4 -28.50 -0.42 -0.88
N LYS A 5 -27.17 -0.35 -0.70
CA LYS A 5 -26.61 0.26 0.50
C LYS A 5 -26.89 1.77 0.47
N PRO A 6 -27.33 2.37 1.58
CA PRO A 6 -27.52 3.80 1.65
C PRO A 6 -26.18 4.49 1.37
N LYS A 7 -26.19 5.46 0.45
CA LYS A 7 -25.01 6.29 0.14
C LYS A 7 -24.67 7.08 1.39
N LEU A 8 -23.48 6.84 1.94
CA LEU A 8 -23.04 7.56 3.14
C LEU A 8 -22.79 9.03 2.82
N PRO A 9 -23.10 9.95 3.75
CA PRO A 9 -22.79 11.36 3.56
C PRO A 9 -21.27 11.56 3.55
N PRO A 10 -20.75 12.50 2.75
CA PRO A 10 -19.32 12.81 2.68
C PRO A 10 -18.68 13.06 4.05
N GLU A 11 -19.42 13.67 4.97
CA GLU A 11 -18.98 13.94 6.35
C GLU A 11 -18.68 12.66 7.13
N ALA A 12 -19.40 11.56 6.89
CA ALA A 12 -19.13 10.26 7.52
C ALA A 12 -17.78 9.68 7.03
N ILE A 13 -17.47 9.87 5.76
CA ILE A 13 -16.19 9.45 5.16
C ILE A 13 -15.04 10.30 5.71
N GLU A 14 -15.21 11.60 5.83
CA GLU A 14 -14.22 12.51 6.43
C GLU A 14 -13.96 12.15 7.90
N LEU A 15 -15.00 11.93 8.70
CA LEU A 15 -14.87 11.48 10.09
C LEU A 15 -14.17 10.13 10.21
N TYR A 16 -14.48 9.20 9.30
CA TYR A 16 -13.78 7.92 9.26
C TYR A 16 -12.30 8.10 8.93
N ASN A 17 -11.98 8.94 7.96
CA ASN A 17 -10.58 9.24 7.62
C ASN A 17 -9.84 9.87 8.81
N GLU A 18 -10.42 10.84 9.51
CA GLU A 18 -9.83 11.42 10.72
C GLU A 18 -9.61 10.36 11.81
N PHE A 19 -10.59 9.48 12.02
CA PHE A 19 -10.50 8.38 12.98
C PHE A 19 -9.38 7.40 12.63
N ILE A 20 -9.29 6.94 11.39
CA ILE A 20 -8.28 5.97 10.98
C ILE A 20 -6.86 6.52 10.96
N HIS A 21 -6.68 7.83 10.88
CA HIS A 21 -5.38 8.50 10.97
C HIS A 21 -5.02 8.93 12.40
N GLY A 22 -5.84 8.55 13.39
CA GLY A 22 -5.56 8.82 14.80
C GLY A 22 -5.93 10.26 15.26
N GLY A 23 -6.58 11.03 14.41
CA GLY A 23 -7.05 12.40 14.74
C GLY A 23 -8.20 12.43 15.75
N MET A 24 -8.87 11.29 15.99
CA MET A 24 -9.90 11.17 17.01
C MET A 24 -9.97 9.79 17.66
N SER A 25 -10.50 9.73 18.89
CA SER A 25 -10.76 8.46 19.57
C SER A 25 -11.98 7.74 18.97
N ARG A 26 -12.04 6.40 19.11
CA ARG A 26 -13.23 5.62 18.70
C ARG A 26 -14.52 6.15 19.31
N ARG A 27 -14.49 6.55 20.57
CA ARG A 27 -15.68 7.10 21.25
C ARG A 27 -16.14 8.40 20.58
N ALA A 28 -15.20 9.31 20.30
CA ALA A 28 -15.50 10.55 19.59
C ALA A 28 -16.05 10.30 18.18
N PHE A 29 -15.44 9.37 17.45
CA PHE A 29 -15.91 8.94 16.13
C PHE A 29 -17.35 8.41 16.20
N MET A 30 -17.62 7.45 17.11
CA MET A 30 -18.94 6.87 17.30
C MET A 30 -20.00 7.96 17.63
N THR A 31 -19.67 8.89 18.54
CA THR A 31 -20.58 9.98 18.92
C THR A 31 -20.86 10.92 17.76
N ARG A 32 -19.83 11.29 16.98
CA ARG A 32 -19.99 12.19 15.83
C ARG A 32 -20.78 11.54 14.71
N VAL A 33 -20.49 10.27 14.37
CA VAL A 33 -21.25 9.53 13.34
C VAL A 33 -22.72 9.34 13.73
N GLN A 34 -23.02 9.09 15.02
CA GLN A 34 -24.39 9.03 15.50
C GLN A 34 -25.11 10.38 15.43
N GLY A 35 -24.39 11.49 15.54
CA GLY A 35 -24.91 12.84 15.39
C GLY A 35 -25.15 13.28 13.94
N LEU A 36 -24.60 12.56 12.95
CA LEU A 36 -24.96 12.75 11.55
C LEU A 36 -26.37 12.21 11.37
N ALA A 37 -27.35 13.12 11.33
CA ALA A 37 -28.77 12.78 11.15
C ALA A 37 -29.00 12.17 9.75
N ILE A 38 -28.70 10.89 9.63
CA ILE A 38 -29.03 10.10 8.44
C ILE A 38 -30.41 9.55 8.69
N THR A 39 -31.42 10.19 8.12
CA THR A 39 -32.81 9.74 8.23
C THR A 39 -32.94 8.28 7.85
N GLY A 40 -33.24 7.43 8.84
CA GLY A 40 -33.55 6.00 8.64
C GLY A 40 -32.38 5.03 8.71
N VAL A 41 -31.13 5.47 8.98
CA VAL A 41 -29.98 4.56 9.12
C VAL A 41 -29.43 4.63 10.54
N ALA A 42 -29.38 3.49 11.23
CA ALA A 42 -28.76 3.43 12.55
C ALA A 42 -27.25 3.72 12.46
N GLY A 43 -26.70 4.48 13.42
CA GLY A 43 -25.25 4.82 13.44
C GLY A 43 -24.32 3.59 13.39
N THR A 44 -24.77 2.44 13.90
CA THR A 44 -24.06 1.16 13.78
C THR A 44 -23.93 0.69 12.32
N ALA A 45 -24.99 0.84 11.51
CA ALA A 45 -24.97 0.47 10.09
C ALA A 45 -24.02 1.37 9.27
N VAL A 46 -23.88 2.64 9.63
CA VAL A 46 -22.88 3.56 9.03
C VAL A 46 -21.47 3.06 9.31
N ILE A 47 -21.21 2.64 10.53
CA ILE A 47 -19.91 2.13 10.94
C ILE A 47 -19.57 0.82 10.22
N GLU A 48 -20.52 -0.12 10.17
CA GLU A 48 -20.35 -1.38 9.43
C GLU A 48 -20.08 -1.14 7.94
N ALA A 49 -20.74 -0.14 7.34
CA ALA A 49 -20.53 0.24 5.95
C ALA A 49 -19.12 0.83 5.71
N LEU A 50 -18.56 1.52 6.70
CA LEU A 50 -17.22 2.11 6.61
C LEU A 50 -16.09 1.10 6.88
N MET A 51 -16.38 -0.03 7.53
CA MET A 51 -15.37 -1.05 7.82
C MET A 51 -15.02 -1.88 6.56
N PRO A 52 -13.73 -2.27 6.40
CA PRO A 52 -13.33 -3.10 5.27
C PRO A 52 -14.04 -4.44 5.23
N ASN A 53 -14.49 -4.84 4.05
CA ASN A 53 -14.95 -6.20 3.77
C ASN A 53 -13.97 -6.90 2.83
N TYR A 54 -12.97 -7.54 3.39
CA TYR A 54 -11.91 -8.18 2.62
C TYR A 54 -12.37 -9.33 1.74
N ALA A 55 -13.48 -9.99 2.07
CA ALA A 55 -14.03 -11.04 1.23
C ALA A 55 -14.60 -10.50 -0.09
N LEU A 56 -15.19 -9.29 -0.06
CA LEU A 56 -15.69 -8.63 -1.26
C LEU A 56 -14.57 -8.06 -2.14
N GLY A 57 -13.49 -7.58 -1.51
CA GLY A 57 -12.36 -6.97 -2.22
C GLY A 57 -11.33 -7.97 -2.76
N GLN A 58 -11.41 -9.25 -2.39
CA GLN A 58 -10.44 -10.25 -2.85
C GLN A 58 -10.64 -10.55 -4.33
N GLN A 59 -9.61 -10.31 -5.15
CA GLN A 59 -9.62 -10.60 -6.60
C GLN A 59 -8.84 -11.86 -6.96
N VAL A 60 -7.82 -12.24 -6.16
CA VAL A 60 -7.00 -13.44 -6.38
C VAL A 60 -7.11 -14.35 -5.18
N SER A 61 -7.48 -15.61 -5.39
CA SER A 61 -7.58 -16.60 -4.31
C SER A 61 -6.25 -16.77 -3.58
N LYS A 62 -6.31 -17.01 -2.26
CA LYS A 62 -5.14 -17.41 -1.48
C LYS A 62 -4.57 -18.76 -1.91
N THR A 63 -5.40 -19.60 -2.55
CA THR A 63 -5.08 -20.93 -3.05
C THR A 63 -5.00 -20.98 -4.58
N ASP A 64 -4.72 -19.85 -5.24
CA ASP A 64 -4.54 -19.80 -6.70
C ASP A 64 -3.33 -20.69 -7.09
N ASP A 65 -3.55 -21.69 -7.91
CA ASP A 65 -2.55 -22.71 -8.28
C ASP A 65 -1.42 -22.15 -9.18
N ARG A 66 -1.64 -20.97 -9.77
CA ARG A 66 -0.62 -20.25 -10.53
C ARG A 66 0.41 -19.55 -9.65
N LEU A 67 0.21 -19.55 -8.32
CA LEU A 67 1.05 -18.84 -7.35
C LEU A 67 1.62 -19.80 -6.31
N ARG A 68 2.85 -19.50 -5.87
CA ARG A 68 3.43 -20.06 -4.63
C ARG A 68 3.50 -18.95 -3.59
N THR A 69 2.98 -19.23 -2.41
CA THR A 69 2.90 -18.27 -1.31
C THR A 69 3.56 -18.84 -0.07
N SER A 70 4.23 -17.99 0.71
CA SER A 70 4.78 -18.33 2.02
C SER A 70 4.84 -17.10 2.91
N TYR A 71 4.96 -17.31 4.22
CA TYR A 71 5.35 -16.26 5.14
C TYR A 71 6.83 -16.42 5.46
N GLU A 72 7.60 -15.37 5.20
CA GLU A 72 9.03 -15.34 5.43
C GLU A 72 9.37 -14.42 6.60
N THR A 73 10.43 -14.73 7.31
CA THR A 73 10.99 -13.87 8.37
C THR A 73 12.35 -13.38 7.94
N VAL A 74 12.50 -12.07 7.83
CA VAL A 74 13.71 -11.40 7.34
C VAL A 74 14.45 -10.78 8.52
N PRO A 75 15.74 -11.05 8.72
CA PRO A 75 16.56 -10.36 9.72
C PRO A 75 16.61 -8.85 9.47
N SER A 76 16.41 -8.06 10.53
CA SER A 76 16.45 -6.59 10.49
C SER A 76 17.24 -6.05 11.71
N PRO A 77 18.57 -6.18 11.70
CA PRO A 77 19.39 -5.83 12.86
C PRO A 77 19.40 -4.33 13.20
N LYS A 78 19.10 -3.45 12.23
CA LYS A 78 18.96 -2.00 12.42
C LYS A 78 17.55 -1.60 12.85
N GLY A 79 16.57 -2.47 12.62
CA GLY A 79 15.16 -2.27 12.97
C GLY A 79 14.79 -2.96 14.28
N ASN A 80 13.73 -3.77 14.22
CA ASN A 80 13.19 -4.50 15.38
C ASN A 80 13.76 -5.93 15.51
N GLY A 81 14.92 -6.22 14.92
CA GLY A 81 15.58 -7.53 14.93
C GLY A 81 15.13 -8.41 13.76
N SER A 82 13.86 -8.43 13.42
CA SER A 82 13.31 -9.12 12.25
C SER A 82 11.98 -8.54 11.81
N ILE A 83 11.63 -8.78 10.55
CA ILE A 83 10.32 -8.48 9.99
C ILE A 83 9.74 -9.71 9.30
N LYS A 84 8.48 -10.05 9.60
CA LYS A 84 7.72 -11.09 8.93
C LYS A 84 6.94 -10.49 7.76
N GLY A 85 6.74 -11.24 6.68
CA GLY A 85 5.94 -10.77 5.56
C GLY A 85 5.44 -11.91 4.69
N TYR A 86 4.49 -11.58 3.82
CA TYR A 86 3.89 -12.48 2.85
C TYR A 86 4.65 -12.43 1.54
N PHE A 87 5.27 -13.55 1.16
CA PHE A 87 6.01 -13.71 -0.08
C PHE A 87 5.17 -14.45 -1.11
N VAL A 88 5.15 -13.92 -2.34
CA VAL A 88 4.42 -14.54 -3.45
C VAL A 88 5.30 -14.53 -4.70
N ARG A 89 5.29 -15.63 -5.41
CA ARG A 89 5.88 -15.74 -6.74
C ARG A 89 4.98 -16.57 -7.66
N PRO A 90 5.00 -16.32 -8.99
CA PRO A 90 4.30 -17.18 -9.94
C PRO A 90 4.93 -18.58 -9.97
N VAL A 91 4.09 -19.58 -10.20
CA VAL A 91 4.55 -20.93 -10.57
C VAL A 91 4.94 -20.85 -12.05
N SER A 92 6.18 -21.18 -12.38
CA SER A 92 6.57 -21.32 -13.78
C SER A 92 5.70 -22.38 -14.46
N ALA A 93 5.02 -22.04 -15.55
CA ALA A 93 4.19 -22.95 -16.31
C ALA A 93 5.01 -24.12 -16.90
N ASP A 94 6.33 -24.01 -16.91
CA ASP A 94 7.22 -25.03 -17.46
C ASP A 94 8.17 -25.56 -16.39
N SER A 95 7.66 -26.54 -15.63
CA SER A 95 8.47 -27.32 -14.67
C SER A 95 9.56 -28.18 -15.37
N ARG A 96 9.63 -28.18 -16.69
CA ARG A 96 10.61 -28.89 -17.49
C ARG A 96 11.85 -28.05 -17.83
N GLU A 97 11.77 -26.72 -17.80
CA GLU A 97 12.94 -25.87 -17.92
C GLU A 97 13.59 -25.66 -16.54
N LYS A 98 14.77 -26.25 -16.37
CA LYS A 98 15.65 -26.11 -15.19
C LYS A 98 16.21 -24.69 -15.01
N THR A 99 15.89 -23.76 -15.85
CA THR A 99 16.22 -22.34 -15.71
C THR A 99 15.05 -21.64 -15.03
N SER A 100 15.08 -21.57 -13.68
CA SER A 100 14.20 -20.66 -12.97
C SER A 100 14.49 -19.24 -13.49
N SER A 101 13.60 -18.71 -14.33
CA SER A 101 13.72 -17.33 -14.80
C SER A 101 13.74 -16.41 -13.60
N ARG A 102 14.82 -15.64 -13.45
CA ARG A 102 14.91 -14.61 -12.43
C ARG A 102 13.82 -13.57 -12.68
N LEU A 103 13.11 -13.15 -11.63
CA LEU A 103 12.03 -12.20 -11.71
C LEU A 103 12.38 -10.90 -11.02
N PRO A 104 11.91 -9.75 -11.51
CA PRO A 104 12.00 -8.52 -10.72
C PRO A 104 11.13 -8.60 -9.47
N GLY A 105 11.60 -7.98 -8.39
CA GLY A 105 10.93 -7.98 -7.09
C GLY A 105 10.11 -6.71 -6.86
N ILE A 106 8.97 -6.83 -6.17
CA ILE A 106 8.17 -5.68 -5.72
C ILE A 106 7.88 -5.80 -4.23
N ILE A 107 8.22 -4.77 -3.48
CA ILE A 107 7.78 -4.59 -2.09
C ILE A 107 6.39 -3.96 -2.10
N VAL A 108 5.44 -4.55 -1.36
CA VAL A 108 4.06 -4.06 -1.23
C VAL A 108 3.81 -3.65 0.21
N VAL A 109 3.75 -2.35 0.48
CA VAL A 109 3.66 -1.82 1.84
C VAL A 109 2.22 -1.47 2.21
N HIS A 110 1.78 -2.01 3.34
CA HIS A 110 0.44 -1.82 3.89
C HIS A 110 0.16 -0.39 4.38
N GLU A 111 -1.11 -0.10 4.61
CA GLU A 111 -1.56 1.12 5.29
C GLU A 111 -1.20 1.08 6.80
N ASN A 112 -1.79 1.95 7.61
CA ASN A 112 -1.56 2.04 9.05
C ASN A 112 -2.33 0.97 9.88
N ARG A 113 -2.53 -0.24 9.32
CA ARG A 113 -3.27 -1.36 9.94
C ARG A 113 -2.44 -2.64 10.06
N GLY A 114 -1.27 -2.70 9.43
CA GLY A 114 -0.50 -3.93 9.27
C GLY A 114 -0.85 -4.68 7.99
N LEU A 115 -0.26 -5.85 7.83
CA LEU A 115 -0.43 -6.71 6.66
C LEU A 115 -1.81 -7.36 6.65
N ASN A 116 -2.80 -6.64 6.16
CA ASN A 116 -4.17 -7.11 6.05
C ASN A 116 -4.43 -7.90 4.75
N PRO A 117 -5.57 -8.58 4.63
CA PRO A 117 -5.90 -9.41 3.46
C PRO A 117 -5.93 -8.67 2.12
N HIS A 118 -6.23 -7.35 2.09
CA HIS A 118 -6.18 -6.55 0.87
C HIS A 118 -4.74 -6.42 0.34
N ILE A 119 -3.78 -6.16 1.22
CA ILE A 119 -2.36 -6.04 0.83
C ILE A 119 -1.79 -7.39 0.36
N GLU A 120 -2.18 -8.50 1.00
CA GLU A 120 -1.84 -9.84 0.51
C GLU A 120 -2.42 -10.10 -0.88
N ASP A 121 -3.64 -9.61 -1.15
CA ASP A 121 -4.27 -9.75 -2.46
C ASP A 121 -3.57 -8.90 -3.53
N ILE A 122 -3.20 -7.66 -3.23
CA ILE A 122 -2.35 -6.84 -4.11
C ILE A 122 -1.03 -7.55 -4.45
N ALA A 123 -0.38 -8.17 -3.46
CA ALA A 123 0.84 -8.95 -3.70
C ALA A 123 0.59 -10.11 -4.69
N ARG A 124 -0.52 -10.85 -4.53
CA ARG A 124 -0.91 -11.92 -5.48
C ARG A 124 -1.23 -11.37 -6.87
N ARG A 125 -1.97 -10.25 -6.98
CA ARG A 125 -2.29 -9.60 -8.27
C ARG A 125 -1.01 -9.25 -9.03
N LEU A 126 -0.01 -8.67 -8.37
CA LEU A 126 1.28 -8.35 -8.98
C LEU A 126 2.07 -9.62 -9.36
N ALA A 127 2.00 -10.67 -8.55
CA ALA A 127 2.67 -11.92 -8.86
C ALA A 127 2.09 -12.62 -10.10
N LEU A 128 0.78 -12.51 -10.35
CA LEU A 128 0.15 -12.98 -11.61
C LEU A 128 0.66 -12.23 -12.86
N LEU A 129 1.28 -11.07 -12.68
CA LEU A 129 1.95 -10.31 -13.74
C LEU A 129 3.45 -10.65 -13.86
N ASN A 130 3.87 -11.81 -13.33
CA ASN A 130 5.26 -12.28 -13.37
C ASN A 130 6.26 -11.36 -12.63
N PHE A 131 5.86 -10.83 -11.47
CA PHE A 131 6.77 -10.27 -10.46
C PHE A 131 6.87 -11.21 -9.27
N MET A 132 8.01 -11.23 -8.58
CA MET A 132 8.00 -11.75 -7.22
C MET A 132 7.65 -10.62 -6.28
N THR A 133 6.85 -10.87 -5.26
CA THR A 133 6.39 -9.84 -4.34
C THR A 133 6.66 -10.22 -2.90
N PHE A 134 6.97 -9.22 -2.08
CA PHE A 134 7.06 -9.37 -0.65
C PHE A 134 6.28 -8.24 0.02
N ALA A 135 5.32 -8.62 0.84
CA ALA A 135 4.51 -7.69 1.63
C ALA A 135 4.91 -7.81 3.10
N PRO A 136 5.83 -6.96 3.60
CA PRO A 136 6.28 -6.98 4.98
C PRO A 136 5.18 -6.49 5.93
N ASP A 137 5.09 -7.11 7.13
CA ASP A 137 4.19 -6.68 8.19
C ASP A 137 4.92 -5.79 9.21
N GLY A 138 4.73 -4.49 9.10
CA GLY A 138 5.30 -3.50 10.01
C GLY A 138 4.85 -3.65 11.47
N LEU A 139 3.83 -4.47 11.74
CA LEU A 139 3.39 -4.81 13.10
C LEU A 139 4.12 -6.02 13.68
N THR A 140 5.09 -6.61 12.99
CA THR A 140 5.81 -7.81 13.44
C THR A 140 6.33 -7.66 14.88
N SER A 141 6.90 -6.52 15.23
CA SER A 141 7.48 -6.26 16.57
C SER A 141 6.45 -6.21 17.70
N VAL A 142 5.17 -6.09 17.36
CA VAL A 142 4.04 -6.02 18.30
C VAL A 142 3.03 -7.16 18.10
N GLY A 143 3.45 -8.26 17.45
CA GLY A 143 2.67 -9.48 17.28
C GLY A 143 2.05 -9.66 15.88
N GLY A 144 2.27 -8.72 14.96
CA GLY A 144 1.73 -8.77 13.59
C GLY A 144 0.29 -8.27 13.48
N PHE A 145 -0.26 -8.36 12.27
CA PHE A 145 -1.65 -7.97 12.01
C PHE A 145 -2.62 -8.85 12.80
N PRO A 146 -3.48 -8.27 13.66
CA PRO A 146 -4.31 -9.03 14.60
C PRO A 146 -5.61 -9.58 14.00
N GLY A 147 -5.80 -9.54 12.67
CA GLY A 147 -7.04 -9.96 11.99
C GLY A 147 -8.18 -8.95 12.07
N ASP A 148 -7.95 -7.78 12.64
CA ASP A 148 -8.93 -6.71 12.83
C ASP A 148 -8.24 -5.35 12.64
N ASP A 149 -8.78 -4.51 11.76
CA ASP A 149 -8.18 -3.21 11.39
C ASP A 149 -8.13 -2.21 12.55
N TYR A 150 -9.12 -2.21 13.41
CA TYR A 150 -9.12 -1.32 14.56
C TYR A 150 -8.00 -1.68 15.53
N LYS A 151 -7.88 -2.97 15.86
CA LYS A 151 -6.79 -3.48 16.70
C LYS A 151 -5.43 -3.25 16.02
N GLY A 152 -5.36 -3.47 14.70
CA GLY A 152 -4.17 -3.16 13.89
C GLY A 152 -3.74 -1.70 14.04
N GLY A 153 -4.66 -0.76 13.95
CA GLY A 153 -4.40 0.66 14.16
C GLY A 153 -3.88 0.99 15.58
N LEU A 154 -4.43 0.33 16.61
CA LEU A 154 -3.95 0.49 17.99
C LEU A 154 -2.52 -0.05 18.18
N LEU A 155 -2.19 -1.16 17.52
CA LEU A 155 -0.83 -1.70 17.53
C LEU A 155 0.12 -0.80 16.74
N PHE A 156 -0.31 -0.32 15.57
CA PHE A 156 0.46 0.58 14.74
C PHE A 156 0.87 1.88 15.45
N ALA A 157 0.01 2.40 16.33
CA ALA A 157 0.33 3.56 17.17
C ALA A 157 1.47 3.32 18.19
N LYS A 158 1.78 2.05 18.50
CA LYS A 158 2.80 1.64 19.48
C LYS A 158 4.15 1.31 18.84
N VAL A 159 4.20 1.12 17.52
CA VAL A 159 5.44 0.74 16.83
C VAL A 159 6.39 1.94 16.74
N ASP A 160 7.67 1.69 16.99
CA ASP A 160 8.75 2.64 16.69
C ASP A 160 8.86 2.80 15.16
N ARG A 161 8.48 3.97 14.66
CA ARG A 161 8.43 4.27 13.22
C ARG A 161 9.80 4.27 12.56
N ALA A 162 10.83 4.70 13.28
CA ALA A 162 12.19 4.70 12.76
C ALA A 162 12.68 3.27 12.55
N LYS A 163 12.51 2.41 13.57
CA LYS A 163 12.86 0.98 13.48
C LYS A 163 12.02 0.26 12.42
N MET A 164 10.71 0.56 12.32
CA MET A 164 9.87 -0.02 11.29
C MET A 164 10.33 0.38 9.88
N THR A 165 10.85 1.59 9.69
CA THR A 165 11.44 2.00 8.40
C THR A 165 12.69 1.17 8.08
N GLU A 166 13.55 0.90 9.07
CA GLU A 166 14.70 0.00 8.89
C GLU A 166 14.28 -1.43 8.57
N ASP A 167 13.17 -1.91 9.16
CA ASP A 167 12.59 -3.21 8.83
C ASP A 167 12.16 -3.27 7.36
N MET A 168 11.53 -2.21 6.82
CA MET A 168 11.13 -2.13 5.41
C MET A 168 12.34 -2.09 4.47
N ILE A 169 13.42 -1.39 4.86
CA ILE A 169 14.69 -1.39 4.11
C ILE A 169 15.31 -2.80 4.10
N ALA A 170 15.32 -3.49 5.24
CA ALA A 170 15.83 -4.86 5.32
C ALA A 170 15.00 -5.81 4.44
N ALA A 171 13.69 -5.67 4.41
CA ALA A 171 12.79 -6.42 3.55
C ALA A 171 13.11 -6.24 2.05
N ALA A 172 13.34 -4.99 1.63
CA ALA A 172 13.70 -4.68 0.25
C ALA A 172 15.08 -5.24 -0.13
N ALA A 173 16.07 -5.10 0.74
CA ALA A 173 17.40 -5.65 0.56
C ALA A 173 17.39 -7.18 0.49
N TRP A 174 16.60 -7.85 1.33
CA TRP A 174 16.41 -9.30 1.30
C TRP A 174 15.80 -9.77 -0.02
N LEU A 175 14.75 -9.09 -0.49
CA LEU A 175 14.12 -9.44 -1.76
C LEU A 175 15.09 -9.28 -2.94
N LYS A 176 15.90 -8.20 -2.93
CA LYS A 176 16.92 -7.93 -3.94
C LYS A 176 18.02 -9.00 -3.97
N ALA A 177 18.44 -9.47 -2.81
CA ALA A 177 19.53 -10.45 -2.66
C ALA A 177 19.14 -11.90 -3.00
N ARG A 178 17.87 -12.17 -3.24
CA ARG A 178 17.41 -13.53 -3.58
C ARG A 178 18.05 -14.01 -4.88
N PRO A 179 18.47 -15.29 -4.96
CA PRO A 179 19.12 -15.83 -6.16
C PRO A 179 18.16 -15.88 -7.36
N ASP A 180 16.86 -15.96 -7.13
CA ASP A 180 15.79 -15.96 -8.12
C ASP A 180 15.27 -14.53 -8.44
N CYS A 181 15.86 -13.48 -7.85
CA CYS A 181 15.59 -12.08 -8.19
C CYS A 181 16.56 -11.55 -9.25
N THR A 182 16.06 -10.73 -10.20
CA THR A 182 16.92 -10.04 -11.17
C THR A 182 17.81 -8.97 -10.54
N GLY A 183 17.52 -8.58 -9.30
CA GLY A 183 18.14 -7.44 -8.62
C GLY A 183 17.44 -6.10 -8.89
N LYS A 184 16.44 -6.06 -9.79
CA LYS A 184 15.57 -4.90 -10.02
C LYS A 184 14.43 -4.93 -9.01
N ILE A 185 14.35 -3.89 -8.17
CA ILE A 185 13.35 -3.77 -7.11
C ILE A 185 12.42 -2.59 -7.37
N GLY A 186 11.12 -2.89 -7.39
CA GLY A 186 10.06 -1.91 -7.29
C GLY A 186 9.50 -1.85 -5.87
N ILE A 187 8.85 -0.75 -5.55
CA ILE A 187 8.09 -0.60 -4.32
C ILE A 187 6.76 0.10 -4.60
N THR A 188 5.70 -0.41 -4.03
CA THR A 188 4.39 0.26 -3.96
C THR A 188 3.86 0.19 -2.54
N GLY A 189 3.02 1.14 -2.19
CA GLY A 189 2.37 1.15 -0.89
C GLY A 189 1.28 2.18 -0.82
N PHE A 190 0.45 2.05 0.20
CA PHE A 190 -0.81 2.75 0.33
C PHE A 190 -0.84 3.55 1.62
N CYS A 191 -1.26 4.82 1.59
CA CYS A 191 -1.28 5.70 2.76
C CYS A 191 0.11 5.79 3.44
N TYR A 192 0.26 5.25 4.65
CA TYR A 192 1.56 5.08 5.30
C TYR A 192 2.56 4.38 4.37
N GLY A 193 2.15 3.30 3.72
CA GLY A 193 3.00 2.57 2.78
C GLY A 193 3.38 3.38 1.54
N GLY A 194 2.54 4.30 1.11
CA GLY A 194 2.88 5.27 0.07
C GLY A 194 4.01 6.21 0.53
N GLY A 195 3.95 6.69 1.77
CA GLY A 195 5.04 7.45 2.39
C GLY A 195 6.33 6.64 2.51
N ILE A 196 6.24 5.36 2.89
CA ILE A 196 7.38 4.44 2.92
C ILE A 196 7.95 4.22 1.51
N SER A 197 7.11 4.11 0.48
CA SER A 197 7.59 3.98 -0.91
C SER A 197 8.47 5.15 -1.31
N ASN A 198 8.07 6.37 -0.99
CA ASN A 198 8.87 7.58 -1.20
C ASN A 198 10.15 7.57 -0.34
N THR A 199 10.03 7.20 0.93
CA THR A 199 11.17 7.15 1.86
C THR A 199 12.23 6.15 1.42
N LEU A 200 11.84 4.94 0.99
CA LEU A 200 12.78 3.93 0.53
C LEU A 200 13.41 4.33 -0.81
N ALA A 201 12.65 4.94 -1.72
CA ALA A 201 13.22 5.49 -2.96
C ALA A 201 14.36 6.49 -2.68
N ALA A 202 14.18 7.36 -1.67
CA ALA A 202 15.19 8.32 -1.27
C ALA A 202 16.35 7.69 -0.48
N ARG A 203 16.08 6.77 0.44
CA ARG A 203 17.11 6.20 1.32
C ARG A 203 17.94 5.10 0.68
N MET A 204 17.35 4.35 -0.25
CA MET A 204 18.02 3.24 -0.95
C MET A 204 18.54 3.64 -2.33
N GLY A 205 18.16 4.81 -2.85
CA GLY A 205 18.68 5.35 -4.10
C GLY A 205 18.55 4.38 -5.28
N ALA A 206 19.68 3.99 -5.86
CA ALA A 206 19.71 3.09 -7.02
C ALA A 206 19.24 1.64 -6.74
N ASP A 207 19.09 1.26 -5.48
CA ASP A 207 18.56 -0.06 -5.12
C ASP A 207 17.05 -0.18 -5.37
N ILE A 208 16.33 0.94 -5.44
CA ILE A 208 14.93 1.00 -5.84
C ILE A 208 14.85 1.53 -7.28
N SER A 209 14.52 0.67 -8.22
CA SER A 209 14.41 1.02 -9.66
C SER A 209 13.11 1.76 -9.99
N ALA A 210 12.02 1.48 -9.26
CA ALA A 210 10.73 2.13 -9.45
C ALA A 210 9.96 2.23 -8.12
N ALA A 211 9.39 3.40 -7.83
CA ALA A 211 8.51 3.62 -6.68
C ALA A 211 7.14 4.10 -7.14
N VAL A 212 6.08 3.48 -6.58
CA VAL A 212 4.70 3.83 -6.90
C VAL A 212 3.92 4.09 -5.60
N PRO A 213 4.05 5.29 -5.01
CA PRO A 213 3.30 5.70 -3.83
C PRO A 213 1.84 6.03 -4.18
N TYR A 214 0.89 5.43 -3.43
CA TYR A 214 -0.51 5.79 -3.44
C TYR A 214 -0.84 6.64 -2.22
N TYR A 215 -1.35 7.86 -2.45
CA TYR A 215 -1.81 8.82 -1.42
C TYR A 215 -0.90 8.84 -0.17
N GLY A 216 0.40 8.83 -0.40
CA GLY A 216 1.43 8.81 0.63
C GLY A 216 2.07 10.17 0.86
N ALA A 217 2.68 10.33 2.03
CA ALA A 217 3.48 11.51 2.35
C ALA A 217 4.73 11.60 1.44
N VAL A 218 5.12 12.82 1.11
CA VAL A 218 6.38 13.09 0.39
C VAL A 218 7.58 12.99 1.34
N PRO A 219 8.78 12.62 0.84
CA PRO A 219 9.97 12.60 1.68
C PRO A 219 10.45 14.03 2.00
N PRO A 220 11.29 14.21 3.02
CA PRO A 220 11.96 15.49 3.27
C PRO A 220 12.67 16.02 2.01
N ALA A 221 12.58 17.34 1.78
CA ALA A 221 13.05 17.96 0.54
C ALA A 221 14.55 17.73 0.29
N ASP A 222 15.36 17.69 1.33
CA ASP A 222 16.80 17.41 1.29
C ASP A 222 17.14 15.97 0.92
N GLN A 223 16.18 15.05 1.00
CA GLN A 223 16.35 13.64 0.62
C GLN A 223 15.93 13.33 -0.83
N ILE A 224 15.12 14.18 -1.45
CA ILE A 224 14.63 13.99 -2.82
C ILE A 224 15.76 13.80 -3.84
N PRO A 225 16.89 14.53 -3.80
CA PRO A 225 18.01 14.36 -4.72
C PRO A 225 18.68 12.97 -4.66
N ASN A 226 18.45 12.21 -3.60
CA ASN A 226 18.97 10.85 -3.45
C ASN A 226 18.16 9.80 -4.23
N ILE A 227 16.95 10.13 -4.68
CA ILE A 227 16.12 9.22 -5.50
C ILE A 227 16.82 9.03 -6.85
N LYS A 228 17.02 7.76 -7.23
CA LYS A 228 17.68 7.39 -8.50
C LYS A 228 16.76 6.55 -9.40
N GLY A 229 15.72 5.94 -8.84
CA GLY A 229 14.70 5.22 -9.58
C GLY A 229 13.59 6.13 -10.08
N ALA A 230 12.71 5.57 -10.91
CA ALA A 230 11.55 6.29 -11.45
C ALA A 230 10.40 6.32 -10.43
N VAL A 231 9.70 7.46 -10.32
CA VAL A 231 8.60 7.67 -9.35
C VAL A 231 7.28 7.92 -10.06
N LEU A 232 6.23 7.17 -9.69
CA LEU A 232 4.87 7.36 -10.18
C LEU A 232 3.92 7.59 -9.00
N VAL A 233 3.32 8.78 -8.91
CA VAL A 233 2.47 9.17 -7.77
C VAL A 233 0.99 9.10 -8.11
N HIS A 234 0.19 8.56 -7.18
CA HIS A 234 -1.26 8.51 -7.29
C HIS A 234 -1.94 9.20 -6.10
N HIS A 235 -2.72 10.26 -6.36
CA HIS A 235 -3.52 10.96 -5.37
C HIS A 235 -5.00 11.04 -5.78
N GLY A 236 -5.89 11.04 -4.80
CA GLY A 236 -7.29 11.41 -5.02
C GLY A 236 -7.47 12.93 -4.95
N GLU A 237 -8.33 13.50 -5.80
CA GLU A 237 -8.64 14.93 -5.81
C GLU A 237 -9.23 15.41 -4.48
N LEU A 238 -10.07 14.58 -3.85
CA LEU A 238 -10.72 14.88 -2.59
C LEU A 238 -9.83 14.56 -1.36
N ASP A 239 -8.65 14.00 -1.57
CA ASP A 239 -7.59 13.90 -0.55
C ASP A 239 -6.79 15.22 -0.51
N LYS A 240 -7.31 16.18 0.23
CA LYS A 240 -6.78 17.56 0.26
C LYS A 240 -5.29 17.61 0.55
N ASN A 241 -4.79 16.79 1.47
CA ASN A 241 -3.38 16.78 1.85
C ASN A 241 -2.51 16.14 0.76
N GLY A 242 -2.93 15.02 0.20
CA GLY A 242 -2.24 14.31 -0.88
C GLY A 242 -2.18 15.17 -2.14
N ALA A 243 -3.32 15.64 -2.63
CA ALA A 243 -3.41 16.48 -3.82
C ALA A 243 -2.62 17.79 -3.69
N ALA A 244 -2.70 18.45 -2.53
CA ALA A 244 -1.96 19.70 -2.28
C ALA A 244 -0.43 19.50 -2.22
N SER A 245 0.04 18.32 -1.87
CA SER A 245 1.49 18.03 -1.79
C SER A 245 2.15 17.84 -3.16
N TRP A 246 1.36 17.45 -4.18
CA TRP A 246 1.89 17.06 -5.48
C TRP A 246 2.67 18.17 -6.21
N PRO A 247 2.17 19.42 -6.36
CA PRO A 247 2.89 20.44 -7.11
C PRO A 247 4.29 20.74 -6.56
N GLY A 248 4.43 20.72 -5.24
CA GLY A 248 5.73 20.91 -4.58
C GLY A 248 6.67 19.72 -4.81
N TYR A 249 6.14 18.51 -4.75
CA TYR A 249 6.91 17.28 -4.98
C TYR A 249 7.34 17.14 -6.43
N ASP A 250 6.46 17.39 -7.39
CA ASP A 250 6.74 17.43 -8.83
C ASP A 250 7.89 18.37 -9.16
N LYS A 251 7.82 19.61 -8.64
CA LYS A 251 8.89 20.60 -8.79
C LYS A 251 10.22 20.12 -8.22
N ALA A 252 10.20 19.49 -7.05
CA ALA A 252 11.42 18.99 -6.39
C ALA A 252 12.04 17.79 -7.13
N LEU A 253 11.21 16.86 -7.63
CA LEU A 253 11.65 15.74 -8.46
C LEU A 253 12.24 16.22 -9.79
N THR A 254 11.61 17.20 -10.43
CA THR A 254 12.13 17.87 -11.65
C THR A 254 13.49 18.48 -11.40
N ALA A 255 13.65 19.27 -10.32
CA ALA A 255 14.90 19.90 -9.96
C ALA A 255 16.02 18.89 -9.65
N ALA A 256 15.66 17.72 -9.14
CA ALA A 256 16.58 16.61 -8.87
C ALA A 256 16.86 15.73 -10.09
N ASN A 257 16.29 16.02 -11.27
CA ASN A 257 16.36 15.21 -12.50
C ASN A 257 15.88 13.76 -12.29
N VAL A 258 14.89 13.55 -11.42
CA VAL A 258 14.25 12.24 -11.21
C VAL A 258 13.20 12.02 -12.29
N THR A 259 13.21 10.86 -12.94
CA THR A 259 12.14 10.46 -13.84
C THR A 259 10.87 10.24 -13.04
N HIS A 260 9.80 10.98 -13.33
CA HIS A 260 8.56 10.86 -12.56
C HIS A 260 7.31 11.23 -13.35
N GLU A 261 6.19 10.74 -12.88
CA GLU A 261 4.83 11.12 -13.28
C GLU A 261 3.94 11.17 -12.03
N GLY A 262 2.88 11.98 -12.07
CA GLY A 262 1.89 12.03 -11.00
C GLY A 262 0.48 12.26 -11.52
N TYR A 263 -0.48 11.62 -10.87
CA TYR A 263 -1.88 11.67 -11.28
C TYR A 263 -2.78 11.99 -10.09
N ILE A 264 -3.67 12.96 -10.29
CA ILE A 264 -4.75 13.31 -9.36
C ILE A 264 -6.05 12.81 -9.98
N TYR A 265 -6.74 11.89 -9.30
CA TYR A 265 -7.94 11.24 -9.80
C TYR A 265 -9.20 12.01 -9.37
N PRO A 266 -10.03 12.46 -10.34
CA PRO A 266 -11.27 13.19 -10.04
C PRO A 266 -12.21 12.39 -9.13
N ASN A 267 -12.85 13.08 -8.19
CA ASN A 267 -13.82 12.52 -7.25
C ASN A 267 -13.30 11.34 -6.40
N ALA A 268 -12.01 11.09 -6.36
CA ALA A 268 -11.40 10.05 -5.54
C ALA A 268 -10.97 10.62 -4.18
N VAL A 269 -11.28 9.89 -3.11
CA VAL A 269 -10.89 10.22 -1.73
C VAL A 269 -9.57 9.53 -1.37
N HIS A 270 -9.01 9.85 -0.18
CA HIS A 270 -7.92 9.07 0.40
C HIS A 270 -8.33 7.60 0.56
N GLY A 271 -7.49 6.67 0.11
CA GLY A 271 -7.80 5.23 0.15
C GLY A 271 -8.67 4.72 -1.01
N PHE A 272 -8.82 5.48 -2.10
CA PHE A 272 -9.66 5.15 -3.25
C PHE A 272 -9.36 3.81 -3.91
N ASN A 273 -8.17 3.26 -3.69
CA ASN A 273 -7.73 2.01 -4.32
C ASN A 273 -8.19 0.75 -3.56
N CYS A 274 -8.67 0.89 -2.32
CA CYS A 274 -9.02 -0.27 -1.49
C CYS A 274 -10.43 -0.77 -1.82
N ASP A 275 -10.50 -1.81 -2.63
CA ASP A 275 -11.75 -2.46 -3.04
C ASP A 275 -12.49 -3.22 -1.90
N ALA A 276 -11.81 -3.41 -0.77
CA ALA A 276 -12.43 -3.91 0.45
C ALA A 276 -13.23 -2.83 1.22
N THR A 277 -13.14 -1.55 0.81
CA THR A 277 -13.85 -0.43 1.46
C THR A 277 -14.78 0.27 0.47
N PRO A 278 -15.99 -0.28 0.19
CA PRO A 278 -16.86 0.18 -0.90
C PRO A 278 -17.16 1.68 -0.88
N GLU A 279 -17.25 2.27 0.33
CA GLU A 279 -17.59 3.69 0.50
C GLU A 279 -16.47 4.66 0.10
N ARG A 280 -15.23 4.18 0.02
CA ARG A 280 -14.06 4.95 -0.41
C ARG A 280 -13.53 4.50 -1.76
N TYR A 281 -13.88 3.29 -2.17
CA TYR A 281 -13.40 2.72 -3.42
C TYR A 281 -13.93 3.47 -4.62
N ASN A 282 -13.04 4.00 -5.43
CA ASN A 282 -13.39 4.57 -6.73
C ASN A 282 -12.86 3.65 -7.83
N LYS A 283 -13.74 2.79 -8.36
CA LYS A 283 -13.34 1.77 -9.33
C LYS A 283 -12.64 2.35 -10.56
N ALA A 284 -13.15 3.44 -11.11
CA ALA A 284 -12.55 4.06 -12.32
C ALA A 284 -11.14 4.58 -12.03
N ALA A 285 -10.95 5.26 -10.90
CA ALA A 285 -9.65 5.73 -10.47
C ALA A 285 -8.68 4.58 -10.15
N ALA A 286 -9.18 3.54 -9.44
CA ALA A 286 -8.38 2.38 -9.05
C ALA A 286 -7.91 1.57 -10.27
N ASP A 287 -8.80 1.30 -11.25
CA ASP A 287 -8.47 0.58 -12.47
C ASP A 287 -7.40 1.33 -13.28
N LEU A 288 -7.56 2.65 -13.45
CA LEU A 288 -6.61 3.46 -14.19
C LEU A 288 -5.26 3.58 -13.45
N ALA A 289 -5.28 3.75 -12.11
CA ALA A 289 -4.08 3.75 -11.30
C ALA A 289 -3.35 2.39 -11.38
N TRP A 290 -4.07 1.28 -11.36
CA TRP A 290 -3.51 -0.06 -11.51
C TRP A 290 -2.85 -0.27 -12.88
N GLN A 291 -3.52 0.14 -13.96
CA GLN A 291 -2.96 0.08 -15.31
C GLN A 291 -1.65 0.87 -15.40
N ARG A 292 -1.60 2.09 -14.85
CA ARG A 292 -0.41 2.94 -14.83
C ARG A 292 0.70 2.31 -14.00
N THR A 293 0.38 1.81 -12.81
CA THR A 293 1.31 1.13 -11.89
C THR A 293 1.98 -0.08 -12.56
N THR A 294 1.17 -0.94 -13.18
CA THR A 294 1.69 -2.15 -13.84
C THR A 294 2.52 -1.82 -15.08
N GLY A 295 2.11 -0.80 -15.86
CA GLY A 295 2.90 -0.25 -16.96
C GLY A 295 4.24 0.32 -16.50
N TRP A 296 4.24 1.06 -15.36
CA TRP A 296 5.44 1.63 -14.77
C TRP A 296 6.43 0.56 -14.33
N PHE A 297 5.96 -0.44 -13.59
CA PHE A 297 6.83 -1.56 -13.19
C PHE A 297 7.35 -2.36 -14.39
N ASN A 298 6.52 -2.62 -15.40
CA ASN A 298 7.01 -3.28 -16.62
C ASN A 298 8.12 -2.47 -17.30
N LYS A 299 7.97 -1.15 -17.40
CA LYS A 299 8.95 -0.26 -18.06
C LYS A 299 10.28 -0.23 -17.32
N TYR A 300 10.28 -0.13 -15.99
CA TYR A 300 11.50 0.15 -15.21
C TYR A 300 12.11 -1.05 -14.50
N LEU A 301 11.40 -2.17 -14.40
CA LEU A 301 11.92 -3.37 -13.76
C LEU A 301 12.32 -4.47 -14.76
N ARG A 302 11.87 -4.35 -16.03
CA ARG A 302 12.20 -5.34 -17.09
C ARG A 302 13.10 -4.77 -18.19
N ALA A 303 13.45 -3.50 -18.10
CA ALA A 303 14.40 -2.85 -18.99
C ALA A 303 15.85 -3.26 -18.68
#